data_470a0156990a0c4290515148f99383d7
#
_entry.id   470a0156990a0c4290515148f99383d7
#
_cell.length_a   1.000
_cell.length_b   1.000
_cell.length_c   1.000
_cell.angle_alpha   90.00
_cell.angle_beta   90.00
_cell.angle_gamma   90.00
#
_symmetry.space_group_name_H-M   'P 1'
#
loop_
_entity.id
_entity.type
_entity.pdbx_description
1 polymer ?
#
loop_
_entity_poly.entity_id
_entity_poly.type
_entity_poly.pdbx_seq_one_letter_code
_entity_poly.pdbx_strand_id
1 'polypeptide(L)'
;MSKYQDQLIDHINKNPKFIQPEHRKNEILGFLKQPLNDLCISRPKSRLDWGIELPFDSNYVTYVWFDALINYITAPGYGEDPQEFQKFWPASMHLIGKDILTTHAVYWPTMLMAAGIELPKTIFAHGWWLMKDEKMSKSSGNVINPLDLIEDYGVDPVRYYLMREMVLGHDASFSKESFITRYNSDLANDFGNLLSRVSTLINKNYEGIIPNVSSFSTLENEIQHSSRGV
;
A
#
# COMPACT_ATOMS: atom_id res chain seq x y z
N MET A 1 -3.53 -11.54 -22.93
CA MET A 1 -3.21 -10.15 -22.53
C MET A 1 -3.11 -9.22 -23.73
N SER A 2 -2.47 -9.66 -24.82
CA SER A 2 -2.29 -8.87 -26.04
C SER A 2 -3.59 -8.22 -26.55
N LYS A 3 -4.71 -8.94 -26.55
CA LYS A 3 -6.03 -8.47 -26.96
C LYS A 3 -6.54 -7.25 -26.18
N TYR A 4 -6.10 -7.05 -24.94
CA TYR A 4 -6.59 -6.00 -24.03
C TYR A 4 -5.59 -4.87 -23.81
N GLN A 5 -4.44 -4.88 -24.50
CA GLN A 5 -3.37 -3.91 -24.29
C GLN A 5 -3.83 -2.46 -24.53
N ASP A 6 -4.45 -2.21 -25.68
CA ASP A 6 -4.93 -0.86 -26.04
C ASP A 6 -6.02 -0.38 -25.07
N GLN A 7 -6.92 -1.29 -24.67
CA GLN A 7 -7.97 -0.98 -23.71
C GLN A 7 -7.38 -0.64 -22.32
N LEU A 8 -6.33 -1.33 -21.91
CA LEU A 8 -5.63 -1.03 -20.66
C LEU A 8 -4.92 0.32 -20.71
N ILE A 9 -4.19 0.61 -21.79
CA ILE A 9 -3.53 1.91 -21.99
C ILE A 9 -4.56 3.04 -21.94
N ASP A 10 -5.68 2.86 -22.60
CA ASP A 10 -6.78 3.83 -22.65
C ASP A 10 -7.38 4.05 -21.24
N HIS A 11 -7.60 2.97 -20.50
CA HIS A 11 -8.06 3.03 -19.11
C HIS A 11 -7.07 3.78 -18.19
N ILE A 12 -5.77 3.50 -18.28
CA ILE A 12 -4.74 4.18 -17.48
C ILE A 12 -4.72 5.69 -17.79
N ASN A 13 -4.85 6.06 -19.06
CA ASN A 13 -4.81 7.46 -19.47
C ASN A 13 -6.08 8.23 -19.05
N LYS A 14 -7.25 7.60 -19.10
CA LYS A 14 -8.53 8.19 -18.66
C LYS A 14 -8.69 8.27 -17.14
N ASN A 15 -7.94 7.45 -16.39
CA ASN A 15 -8.01 7.36 -14.94
C ASN A 15 -6.65 7.67 -14.30
N PRO A 16 -6.30 8.96 -14.12
CA PRO A 16 -4.96 9.36 -13.63
C PRO A 16 -4.55 8.76 -12.29
N LYS A 17 -5.52 8.38 -11.47
CA LYS A 17 -5.31 7.78 -10.13
C LYS A 17 -5.33 6.24 -10.14
N PHE A 18 -5.48 5.60 -11.30
CA PHE A 18 -5.56 4.15 -11.39
C PHE A 18 -4.26 3.46 -10.95
N ILE A 19 -3.09 4.00 -11.32
CA ILE A 19 -1.79 3.51 -10.87
C ILE A 19 -1.06 4.63 -10.12
N GLN A 20 -0.67 4.37 -8.89
CA GLN A 20 0.02 5.32 -8.04
C GLN A 20 1.26 4.70 -7.36
N PRO A 21 2.26 5.53 -7.03
CA PRO A 21 2.42 6.94 -7.41
C PRO A 21 2.71 7.12 -8.91
N GLU A 22 2.77 8.37 -9.37
CA GLU A 22 2.86 8.70 -10.80
C GLU A 22 4.06 8.07 -11.52
N HIS A 23 5.22 7.98 -10.87
CA HIS A 23 6.38 7.33 -11.47
C HIS A 23 6.13 5.84 -11.76
N ARG A 24 5.29 5.15 -10.96
CA ARG A 24 4.87 3.77 -11.22
C ARG A 24 3.90 3.66 -12.39
N LYS A 25 3.00 4.64 -12.55
CA LYS A 25 2.18 4.74 -13.76
C LYS A 25 3.06 4.87 -15.02
N ASN A 26 4.07 5.75 -14.95
CA ASN A 26 4.99 5.97 -16.07
C ASN A 26 5.83 4.71 -16.38
N GLU A 27 6.23 3.94 -15.37
CA GLU A 27 6.89 2.65 -15.52
C GLU A 27 6.00 1.66 -16.31
N ILE A 28 4.74 1.53 -15.93
CA ILE A 28 3.79 0.66 -16.63
C ILE A 28 3.49 1.14 -18.05
N LEU A 29 3.27 2.44 -18.25
CA LEU A 29 3.09 2.97 -19.60
C LEU A 29 4.34 2.76 -20.47
N GLY A 30 5.53 2.85 -19.87
CA GLY A 30 6.80 2.50 -20.52
C GLY A 30 6.86 1.02 -20.93
N PHE A 31 6.45 0.12 -20.05
CA PHE A 31 6.35 -1.31 -20.32
C PHE A 31 5.35 -1.62 -21.44
N LEU A 32 4.21 -0.95 -21.45
CA LEU A 32 3.13 -1.13 -22.46
C LEU A 32 3.45 -0.52 -23.82
N LYS A 33 4.59 0.16 -24.01
CA LYS A 33 5.04 0.58 -25.37
C LYS A 33 5.46 -0.60 -26.24
N GLN A 34 5.82 -1.72 -25.63
CA GLN A 34 6.11 -2.96 -26.35
C GLN A 34 4.84 -3.83 -26.44
N PRO A 35 4.66 -4.57 -27.55
CA PRO A 35 3.55 -5.51 -27.66
C PRO A 35 3.56 -6.53 -26.51
N LEU A 36 2.41 -6.68 -25.85
CA LEU A 36 2.27 -7.70 -24.81
C LEU A 36 2.21 -9.10 -25.42
N ASN A 37 2.98 -10.00 -24.89
CA ASN A 37 2.80 -11.43 -25.12
C ASN A 37 1.69 -11.97 -24.22
N ASP A 38 0.98 -13.00 -24.67
CA ASP A 38 0.01 -13.68 -23.83
C ASP A 38 0.69 -14.47 -22.72
N LEU A 39 0.09 -14.43 -21.53
CA LEU A 39 0.59 -15.13 -20.37
C LEU A 39 0.22 -16.62 -20.46
N CYS A 40 1.22 -17.49 -20.40
CA CYS A 40 0.98 -18.92 -20.23
C CYS A 40 0.51 -19.18 -18.80
N ILE A 41 -0.76 -19.57 -18.63
CA ILE A 41 -1.39 -19.81 -17.33
C ILE A 41 -1.32 -21.28 -16.89
N SER A 42 -0.67 -22.16 -17.64
CA SER A 42 -0.52 -23.59 -17.35
C SER A 42 0.92 -23.98 -17.06
N ARG A 43 1.11 -24.94 -16.18
CA ARG A 43 2.42 -25.56 -15.88
C ARG A 43 2.26 -27.08 -15.98
N PRO A 44 3.11 -27.77 -16.76
CA PRO A 44 3.01 -29.23 -16.88
C PRO A 44 3.37 -29.88 -15.54
N LYS A 45 2.61 -30.89 -15.14
CA LYS A 45 2.85 -31.66 -13.90
C LYS A 45 4.23 -32.33 -13.86
N SER A 46 4.84 -32.59 -15.01
CA SER A 46 6.21 -33.08 -15.08
C SER A 46 7.26 -32.12 -14.53
N ARG A 47 6.93 -30.82 -14.41
CA ARG A 47 7.77 -29.76 -13.81
C ARG A 47 7.28 -29.28 -12.46
N LEU A 48 5.98 -29.39 -12.20
CA LEU A 48 5.32 -28.97 -10.97
C LEU A 48 4.20 -29.96 -10.68
N ASP A 49 4.44 -30.91 -9.81
CA ASP A 49 3.55 -32.01 -9.48
C ASP A 49 2.41 -31.67 -8.52
N TRP A 50 2.42 -30.46 -7.96
CA TRP A 50 1.39 -29.93 -7.07
C TRP A 50 0.78 -28.63 -7.60
N GLY A 51 -0.46 -28.36 -7.25
CA GLY A 51 -1.19 -27.16 -7.66
C GLY A 51 -2.63 -27.48 -8.07
N ILE A 52 -3.37 -26.44 -8.48
CA ILE A 52 -4.74 -26.57 -8.96
C ILE A 52 -4.71 -27.09 -10.39
N GLU A 53 -5.30 -28.26 -10.61
CA GLU A 53 -5.42 -28.85 -11.94
C GLU A 53 -6.29 -27.98 -12.85
N LEU A 54 -5.92 -27.90 -14.14
CA LEU A 54 -6.77 -27.25 -15.12
C LEU A 54 -8.01 -28.11 -15.37
N PRO A 55 -9.23 -27.56 -15.39
CA PRO A 55 -10.47 -28.33 -15.54
C PRO A 55 -10.61 -29.01 -16.90
N PHE A 56 -9.83 -28.60 -17.90
CA PHE A 56 -9.85 -29.14 -19.27
C PHE A 56 -8.60 -29.97 -19.62
N ASP A 57 -7.57 -30.02 -18.78
CA ASP A 57 -6.38 -30.84 -18.96
C ASP A 57 -5.68 -31.14 -17.64
N SER A 58 -5.90 -32.34 -17.11
CA SER A 58 -5.35 -32.80 -15.83
C SER A 58 -3.83 -33.02 -15.81
N ASN A 59 -3.14 -32.96 -16.96
CA ASN A 59 -1.67 -33.01 -17.03
C ASN A 59 -1.00 -31.68 -16.67
N TYR A 60 -1.79 -30.65 -16.49
CA TYR A 60 -1.31 -29.29 -16.17
C TYR A 60 -1.95 -28.76 -14.89
N VAL A 61 -1.19 -27.95 -14.18
CA VAL A 61 -1.66 -27.14 -13.04
C VAL A 61 -1.65 -25.66 -13.40
N THR A 62 -2.47 -24.90 -12.68
CA THR A 62 -2.61 -23.45 -12.86
C THR A 62 -1.32 -22.72 -12.48
N TYR A 63 -0.97 -21.69 -13.23
CA TYR A 63 0.10 -20.77 -12.90
C TYR A 63 -0.23 -19.98 -11.62
N VAL A 64 0.72 -19.91 -10.70
CA VAL A 64 0.54 -19.33 -9.36
C VAL A 64 -0.07 -17.90 -9.36
N TRP A 65 0.33 -17.05 -10.28
CA TRP A 65 -0.24 -15.69 -10.35
C TRP A 65 -1.66 -15.67 -10.92
N PHE A 66 -2.04 -16.65 -11.74
CA PHE A 66 -3.44 -16.75 -12.18
C PHE A 66 -4.34 -17.14 -11.00
N ASP A 67 -3.90 -18.07 -10.17
CA ASP A 67 -4.60 -18.46 -8.95
C ASP A 67 -4.61 -17.32 -7.92
N ALA A 68 -3.43 -16.80 -7.55
CA ALA A 68 -3.28 -15.81 -6.50
C ALA A 68 -4.08 -14.51 -6.75
N LEU A 69 -4.16 -14.03 -8.00
CA LEU A 69 -4.89 -12.81 -8.32
C LEU A 69 -6.41 -12.98 -8.23
N ILE A 70 -6.92 -14.16 -8.52
CA ILE A 70 -8.36 -14.46 -8.43
C ILE A 70 -8.85 -14.34 -6.98
N ASN A 71 -7.98 -14.54 -5.98
CA ASN A 71 -8.33 -14.36 -4.58
C ASN A 71 -8.95 -12.98 -4.27
N TYR A 72 -8.57 -11.93 -5.00
CA TYR A 72 -9.16 -10.58 -4.81
C TYR A 72 -10.66 -10.50 -5.12
N ILE A 73 -11.18 -11.38 -5.95
CA ILE A 73 -12.60 -11.44 -6.29
C ILE A 73 -13.32 -12.58 -5.59
N THR A 74 -12.65 -13.70 -5.29
CA THR A 74 -13.28 -14.84 -4.59
C THR A 74 -13.54 -14.52 -3.12
N ALA A 75 -12.60 -13.83 -2.46
CA ALA A 75 -12.77 -13.45 -1.05
C ALA A 75 -14.04 -12.60 -0.78
N PRO A 76 -14.42 -11.64 -1.63
CA PRO A 76 -15.70 -10.93 -1.51
C PRO A 76 -16.91 -11.66 -2.11
N GLY A 77 -16.79 -12.94 -2.51
CA GLY A 77 -17.93 -13.77 -2.91
C GLY A 77 -18.26 -13.81 -4.41
N TYR A 78 -17.31 -13.54 -5.30
CA TYR A 78 -17.54 -13.63 -6.73
C TYR A 78 -18.04 -15.02 -7.15
N GLY A 79 -19.21 -15.07 -7.80
CA GLY A 79 -19.84 -16.32 -8.24
C GLY A 79 -20.66 -17.04 -7.17
N GLU A 80 -20.55 -16.69 -5.90
CA GLU A 80 -21.23 -17.32 -4.78
C GLU A 80 -22.26 -16.38 -4.12
N ASP A 81 -21.84 -15.17 -3.76
CA ASP A 81 -22.68 -14.15 -3.12
C ASP A 81 -22.60 -12.81 -3.86
N PRO A 82 -23.54 -12.55 -4.80
CA PRO A 82 -23.54 -11.30 -5.56
C PRO A 82 -23.74 -10.04 -4.70
N GLN A 83 -24.42 -10.13 -3.55
CA GLN A 83 -24.68 -8.97 -2.69
C GLN A 83 -23.41 -8.60 -1.91
N GLU A 84 -22.73 -9.57 -1.34
CA GLU A 84 -21.47 -9.36 -0.66
C GLU A 84 -20.37 -8.91 -1.65
N PHE A 85 -20.33 -9.51 -2.83
CA PHE A 85 -19.42 -9.08 -3.91
C PHE A 85 -19.59 -7.61 -4.28
N GLN A 86 -20.81 -7.16 -4.54
CA GLN A 86 -21.10 -5.76 -4.91
C GLN A 86 -20.77 -4.76 -3.80
N LYS A 87 -20.75 -5.18 -2.55
CA LYS A 87 -20.40 -4.35 -1.40
C LYS A 87 -18.90 -4.05 -1.34
N PHE A 88 -18.05 -4.98 -1.76
CA PHE A 88 -16.60 -4.85 -1.67
C PHE A 88 -15.89 -4.66 -3.02
N TRP A 89 -16.56 -5.01 -4.13
CA TRP A 89 -15.99 -4.85 -5.45
C TRP A 89 -16.73 -3.75 -6.25
N PRO A 90 -16.04 -2.86 -7.00
CA PRO A 90 -14.58 -2.85 -7.21
C PRO A 90 -13.80 -2.38 -5.97
N ALA A 91 -12.66 -3.03 -5.74
CA ALA A 91 -11.76 -2.66 -4.64
C ALA A 91 -11.36 -1.18 -4.74
N SER A 92 -11.41 -0.47 -3.61
CA SER A 92 -11.00 0.94 -3.56
C SER A 92 -9.51 1.10 -3.86
N MET A 93 -8.68 0.16 -3.37
CA MET A 93 -7.24 0.18 -3.59
C MET A 93 -6.65 -1.23 -3.45
N HIS A 94 -5.76 -1.60 -4.36
CA HIS A 94 -4.78 -2.65 -4.15
C HIS A 94 -3.47 -2.01 -3.67
N LEU A 95 -3.12 -2.20 -2.41
CA LEU A 95 -1.85 -1.75 -1.83
C LEU A 95 -0.83 -2.87 -1.95
N ILE A 96 0.20 -2.66 -2.76
CA ILE A 96 1.16 -3.70 -3.15
C ILE A 96 2.60 -3.24 -3.05
N GLY A 97 3.54 -4.16 -2.95
CA GLY A 97 4.96 -3.87 -3.14
C GLY A 97 5.30 -3.60 -4.61
N LYS A 98 6.28 -2.77 -4.85
CA LYS A 98 6.72 -2.39 -6.21
C LYS A 98 7.18 -3.58 -7.07
N ASP A 99 7.64 -4.65 -6.45
CA ASP A 99 8.14 -5.87 -7.10
C ASP A 99 7.06 -6.69 -7.82
N ILE A 100 5.80 -6.49 -7.44
CA ILE A 100 4.64 -7.14 -8.07
C ILE A 100 3.78 -6.16 -8.87
N LEU A 101 4.33 -5.02 -9.25
CA LEU A 101 3.62 -3.97 -9.97
C LEU A 101 3.07 -4.45 -11.32
N THR A 102 3.91 -5.07 -12.16
CA THR A 102 3.47 -5.57 -13.50
C THR A 102 2.35 -6.60 -13.35
N THR A 103 2.42 -7.46 -12.35
CA THR A 103 1.41 -8.47 -12.08
C THR A 103 0.05 -7.86 -11.77
N HIS A 104 0.03 -6.78 -10.98
CA HIS A 104 -1.21 -6.12 -10.56
C HIS A 104 -1.70 -5.04 -11.52
N ALA A 105 -0.79 -4.39 -12.25
CA ALA A 105 -1.13 -3.28 -13.14
C ALA A 105 -1.26 -3.68 -14.63
N VAL A 106 -0.82 -4.90 -14.99
CA VAL A 106 -0.97 -5.43 -16.36
C VAL A 106 -1.73 -6.75 -16.37
N TYR A 107 -1.23 -7.78 -15.66
CA TYR A 107 -1.86 -9.12 -15.73
C TYR A 107 -3.27 -9.09 -15.15
N TRP A 108 -3.42 -8.57 -13.95
CA TRP A 108 -4.69 -8.54 -13.25
C TRP A 108 -5.78 -7.74 -14.00
N PRO A 109 -5.54 -6.50 -14.43
CA PRO A 109 -6.54 -5.76 -15.22
C PRO A 109 -6.92 -6.46 -16.52
N THR A 110 -5.97 -7.04 -17.24
CA THR A 110 -6.29 -7.77 -18.48
C THR A 110 -7.06 -9.06 -18.23
N MET A 111 -6.87 -9.73 -17.10
CA MET A 111 -7.68 -10.88 -16.67
C MET A 111 -9.11 -10.44 -16.35
N LEU A 112 -9.28 -9.36 -15.59
CA LEU A 112 -10.60 -8.80 -15.27
C LEU A 112 -11.35 -8.35 -16.53
N MET A 113 -10.68 -7.65 -17.45
CA MET A 113 -11.25 -7.27 -18.74
C MET A 113 -11.71 -8.49 -19.55
N ALA A 114 -10.92 -9.57 -19.53
CA ALA A 114 -11.27 -10.81 -20.21
C ALA A 114 -12.49 -11.50 -19.60
N ALA A 115 -12.66 -11.37 -18.28
CA ALA A 115 -13.80 -11.91 -17.54
C ALA A 115 -15.03 -10.98 -17.55
N GLY A 116 -14.92 -9.76 -18.07
CA GLY A 116 -16.00 -8.75 -18.05
C GLY A 116 -16.25 -8.20 -16.63
N ILE A 117 -15.25 -8.21 -15.77
CA ILE A 117 -15.32 -7.74 -14.38
C ILE A 117 -14.73 -6.33 -14.31
N GLU A 118 -15.36 -5.46 -13.52
CA GLU A 118 -14.89 -4.09 -13.29
C GLU A 118 -13.50 -4.08 -12.68
N LEU A 119 -12.66 -3.09 -13.07
CA LEU A 119 -11.30 -2.94 -12.53
C LEU A 119 -11.31 -2.31 -11.14
N PRO A 120 -10.29 -2.57 -10.30
CA PRO A 120 -10.11 -1.85 -9.04
C PRO A 120 -9.92 -0.35 -9.31
N LYS A 121 -10.26 0.50 -8.34
CA LYS A 121 -10.18 1.96 -8.53
C LYS A 121 -8.75 2.47 -8.54
N THR A 122 -7.88 1.87 -7.71
CA THR A 122 -6.47 2.27 -7.60
C THR A 122 -5.57 1.07 -7.34
N ILE A 123 -4.39 1.07 -7.94
CA ILE A 123 -3.28 0.18 -7.65
C ILE A 123 -2.15 1.05 -7.12
N PHE A 124 -1.84 0.93 -5.83
CA PHE A 124 -0.80 1.72 -5.19
C PHE A 124 0.41 0.83 -4.89
N ALA A 125 1.55 1.12 -5.54
CA ALA A 125 2.79 0.37 -5.35
C ALA A 125 3.74 1.14 -4.41
N HIS A 126 3.94 0.61 -3.20
CA HIS A 126 4.89 1.15 -2.24
C HIS A 126 6.31 0.63 -2.51
N GLY A 127 7.31 1.37 -2.00
CA GLY A 127 8.71 0.97 -2.02
C GLY A 127 9.03 -0.09 -0.95
N TRP A 128 10.30 -0.45 -0.88
CA TRP A 128 10.80 -1.40 0.11
C TRP A 128 11.37 -0.68 1.33
N TRP A 129 11.30 -1.36 2.47
CA TRP A 129 12.17 -1.09 3.60
C TRP A 129 13.49 -1.82 3.39
N LEU A 130 14.58 -1.06 3.38
CA LEU A 130 15.94 -1.55 3.20
C LEU A 130 16.68 -1.53 4.54
N MET A 131 17.69 -2.37 4.69
CA MET A 131 18.66 -2.29 5.75
C MET A 131 20.05 -2.11 5.13
N LYS A 132 20.74 -1.01 5.43
CA LYS A 132 22.05 -0.67 4.83
C LYS A 132 22.01 -0.74 3.29
N ASP A 133 20.92 -0.19 2.71
CA ASP A 133 20.68 -0.17 1.27
C ASP A 133 20.44 -1.55 0.61
N GLU A 134 20.31 -2.62 1.40
CA GLU A 134 19.97 -3.95 0.93
C GLU A 134 18.52 -4.31 1.28
N LYS A 135 17.86 -5.06 0.38
CA LYS A 135 16.52 -5.60 0.64
C LYS A 135 16.57 -6.53 1.86
N MET A 136 15.66 -6.30 2.82
CA MET A 136 15.50 -7.23 3.94
C MET A 136 15.07 -8.61 3.45
N SER A 137 15.79 -9.64 3.86
CA SER A 137 15.54 -11.03 3.49
C SER A 137 15.78 -11.94 4.67
N LYS A 138 14.87 -12.91 4.89
CA LYS A 138 15.04 -13.94 5.94
C LYS A 138 16.31 -14.75 5.73
N SER A 139 16.70 -15.01 4.48
CA SER A 139 17.89 -15.78 4.13
C SER A 139 19.22 -15.03 4.43
N SER A 140 19.21 -13.70 4.40
CA SER A 140 20.38 -12.88 4.73
C SER A 140 20.47 -12.49 6.21
N GLY A 141 19.45 -12.83 7.00
CA GLY A 141 19.43 -12.55 8.44
C GLY A 141 19.35 -11.06 8.81
N ASN A 142 19.08 -10.19 7.84
CA ASN A 142 19.01 -8.75 8.00
C ASN A 142 17.57 -8.22 8.19
N VAL A 143 16.66 -9.07 8.65
CA VAL A 143 15.27 -8.70 8.93
C VAL A 143 15.15 -8.14 10.32
N ILE A 144 14.55 -6.97 10.46
CA ILE A 144 14.13 -6.42 11.74
C ILE A 144 12.73 -6.93 12.05
N ASN A 145 12.58 -7.54 13.21
CA ASN A 145 11.28 -7.93 13.70
C ASN A 145 10.59 -6.70 14.33
N PRO A 146 9.48 -6.22 13.80
CA PRO A 146 8.79 -5.06 14.36
C PRO A 146 8.25 -5.32 15.78
N LEU A 147 8.01 -6.57 16.16
CA LEU A 147 7.53 -6.91 17.50
C LEU A 147 8.60 -6.63 18.57
N ASP A 148 9.87 -6.85 18.28
CA ASP A 148 10.96 -6.56 19.21
C ASP A 148 11.07 -5.03 19.43
N LEU A 149 10.89 -4.24 18.38
CA LEU A 149 10.83 -2.77 18.51
C LEU A 149 9.60 -2.31 19.30
N ILE A 150 8.47 -2.97 19.14
CA ILE A 150 7.24 -2.66 19.88
C ILE A 150 7.42 -2.99 21.37
N GLU A 151 8.08 -4.09 21.69
CA GLU A 151 8.39 -4.46 23.08
C GLU A 151 9.32 -3.43 23.74
N ASP A 152 10.36 -2.99 23.03
CA ASP A 152 11.34 -2.03 23.57
C ASP A 152 10.80 -0.58 23.68
N TYR A 153 9.99 -0.12 22.71
CA TYR A 153 9.65 1.29 22.53
C TYR A 153 8.15 1.59 22.52
N GLY A 154 7.29 0.58 22.49
CA GLY A 154 5.85 0.74 22.35
C GLY A 154 5.38 0.79 20.87
N VAL A 155 4.08 0.57 20.66
CA VAL A 155 3.49 0.47 19.31
C VAL A 155 3.47 1.82 18.58
N ASP A 156 3.14 2.91 19.27
CA ASP A 156 2.95 4.22 18.65
C ASP A 156 4.24 4.81 18.07
N PRO A 157 5.39 4.79 18.76
CA PRO A 157 6.66 5.22 18.18
C PRO A 157 7.08 4.43 16.94
N VAL A 158 6.86 3.11 16.94
CA VAL A 158 7.19 2.27 15.79
C VAL A 158 6.31 2.63 14.59
N ARG A 159 5.00 2.79 14.79
CA ARG A 159 4.08 3.23 13.74
C ARG A 159 4.41 4.63 13.23
N TYR A 160 4.69 5.56 14.15
CA TYR A 160 5.09 6.92 13.79
C TYR A 160 6.34 6.91 12.91
N TYR A 161 7.38 6.20 13.31
CA TYR A 161 8.63 6.10 12.55
C TYR A 161 8.40 5.58 11.13
N LEU A 162 7.66 4.49 10.99
CA LEU A 162 7.37 3.88 9.68
C LEU A 162 6.65 4.85 8.74
N MET A 163 5.74 5.64 9.27
CA MET A 163 5.00 6.63 8.46
C MET A 163 5.80 7.90 8.20
N ARG A 164 6.67 8.30 9.12
CA ARG A 164 7.42 9.55 9.06
C ARG A 164 8.68 9.48 8.22
N GLU A 165 9.38 8.34 8.27
CA GLU A 165 10.67 8.17 7.61
C GLU A 165 10.52 7.84 6.13
N MET A 166 9.46 7.13 5.76
CA MET A 166 9.23 6.74 4.37
C MET A 166 8.49 7.84 3.59
N VAL A 167 9.05 8.22 2.45
CA VAL A 167 8.29 8.93 1.42
C VAL A 167 7.45 7.90 0.66
N LEU A 168 6.14 8.00 0.77
CA LEU A 168 5.22 7.00 0.26
C LEU A 168 5.44 6.72 -1.25
N GLY A 169 5.66 5.46 -1.59
CA GLY A 169 5.99 5.01 -2.94
C GLY A 169 7.49 4.87 -3.24
N HIS A 170 8.35 5.41 -2.41
CA HIS A 170 9.82 5.28 -2.53
C HIS A 170 10.36 4.25 -1.54
N ASP A 171 11.58 3.78 -1.80
CA ASP A 171 12.30 2.95 -0.84
C ASP A 171 12.74 3.81 0.35
N ALA A 172 12.80 3.19 1.52
CA ALA A 172 13.30 3.81 2.73
C ALA A 172 14.28 2.87 3.43
N SER A 173 15.35 3.41 4.01
CA SER A 173 16.31 2.62 4.78
C SER A 173 15.98 2.71 6.26
N PHE A 174 15.91 1.55 6.91
CA PHE A 174 15.80 1.48 8.36
C PHE A 174 17.19 1.48 9.00
N SER A 175 17.36 2.31 10.03
CA SER A 175 18.45 2.14 10.99
C SER A 175 17.95 2.41 12.43
N LYS A 176 18.55 1.73 13.40
CA LYS A 176 18.21 1.95 14.82
C LYS A 176 18.54 3.38 15.26
N GLU A 177 19.58 3.96 14.67
CA GLU A 177 20.01 5.33 14.91
C GLU A 177 18.97 6.34 14.42
N SER A 178 18.44 6.16 13.20
CA SER A 178 17.38 7.04 12.66
C SER A 178 16.09 6.88 13.46
N PHE A 179 15.75 5.67 13.89
CA PHE A 179 14.60 5.42 14.75
C PHE A 179 14.71 6.17 16.08
N ILE A 180 15.85 6.05 16.79
CA ILE A 180 16.08 6.73 18.07
C ILE A 180 16.11 8.25 17.87
N THR A 181 16.67 8.73 16.76
CA THR A 181 16.67 10.16 16.44
C THR A 181 15.25 10.69 16.29
N ARG A 182 14.38 10.02 15.52
CA ARG A 182 12.98 10.42 15.38
C ARG A 182 12.21 10.32 16.69
N TYR A 183 12.43 9.24 17.45
CA TYR A 183 11.80 9.06 18.76
C TYR A 183 12.11 10.23 19.70
N ASN A 184 13.37 10.64 19.79
CA ASN A 184 13.79 11.71 20.68
C ASN A 184 13.43 13.11 20.16
N SER A 185 13.69 13.40 18.87
CA SER A 185 13.44 14.74 18.34
C SER A 185 11.96 14.99 18.11
N ASP A 186 11.29 14.14 17.36
CA ASP A 186 9.93 14.43 16.92
C ASP A 186 8.90 14.16 18.03
N LEU A 187 9.02 13.03 18.76
CA LEU A 187 8.04 12.69 19.79
C LEU A 187 8.39 13.29 21.16
N ALA A 188 9.61 13.13 21.66
CA ALA A 188 9.95 13.62 22.98
C ALA A 188 10.18 15.14 22.99
N ASN A 189 11.02 15.67 22.09
CA ASN A 189 11.35 17.09 22.09
C ASN A 189 10.26 17.95 21.47
N ASP A 190 9.79 17.64 20.26
CA ASP A 190 8.80 18.51 19.60
C ASP A 190 7.41 18.32 20.19
N PHE A 191 6.84 17.12 20.07
CA PHE A 191 5.48 16.87 20.54
C PHE A 191 5.36 16.87 22.06
N GLY A 192 6.29 16.23 22.78
CA GLY A 192 6.31 16.20 24.24
C GLY A 192 6.50 17.58 24.86
N ASN A 193 7.40 18.41 24.31
CA ASN A 193 7.58 19.79 24.77
C ASN A 193 6.37 20.66 24.46
N LEU A 194 5.72 20.48 23.30
CA LEU A 194 4.48 21.19 22.97
C LEU A 194 3.42 20.92 24.04
N LEU A 195 3.16 19.63 24.32
CA LEU A 195 2.20 19.22 25.34
C LEU A 195 2.56 19.79 26.73
N SER A 196 3.82 19.62 27.13
CA SER A 196 4.31 20.12 28.43
C SER A 196 4.16 21.63 28.58
N ARG A 197 4.52 22.41 27.55
CA ARG A 197 4.40 23.88 27.56
C ARG A 197 2.95 24.34 27.59
N VAL A 198 2.08 23.75 26.76
CA VAL A 198 0.66 24.07 26.72
C VAL A 198 0.00 23.73 28.06
N SER A 199 0.24 22.52 28.59
CA SER A 199 -0.31 22.12 29.89
C SER A 199 0.16 23.02 31.03
N THR A 200 1.45 23.41 31.02
CA THR A 200 2.01 24.34 32.02
C THR A 200 1.33 25.72 31.94
N LEU A 201 1.10 26.24 30.74
CA LEU A 201 0.42 27.52 30.56
C LEU A 201 -1.04 27.49 31.04
N ILE A 202 -1.75 26.40 30.74
CA ILE A 202 -3.13 26.19 31.18
C ILE A 202 -3.18 26.10 32.71
N ASN A 203 -2.31 25.29 33.32
CA ASN A 203 -2.27 25.18 34.77
C ASN A 203 -1.92 26.51 35.45
N LYS A 204 -0.94 27.24 34.92
CA LYS A 204 -0.49 28.52 35.52
C LYS A 204 -1.51 29.63 35.40
N ASN A 205 -2.22 29.75 34.31
CA ASN A 205 -3.09 30.88 33.99
C ASN A 205 -4.58 30.60 34.19
N TYR A 206 -4.98 29.32 34.18
CA TYR A 206 -6.38 28.91 34.17
C TYR A 206 -6.66 27.73 35.14
N GLU A 207 -5.79 27.53 36.13
CA GLU A 207 -5.97 26.48 37.16
C GLU A 207 -6.23 25.08 36.60
N GLY A 208 -5.67 24.75 35.42
CA GLY A 208 -5.87 23.48 34.74
C GLY A 208 -7.15 23.35 33.92
N ILE A 209 -7.98 24.39 33.86
CA ILE A 209 -9.24 24.41 33.12
C ILE A 209 -9.02 25.06 31.76
N ILE A 210 -9.35 24.34 30.67
CA ILE A 210 -9.32 24.94 29.32
C ILE A 210 -10.43 25.97 29.22
N PRO A 211 -10.11 27.27 28.95
CA PRO A 211 -11.12 28.30 28.90
C PRO A 211 -12.07 28.13 27.71
N ASN A 212 -13.36 28.39 27.95
CA ASN A 212 -14.33 28.48 26.87
C ASN A 212 -14.07 29.73 26.04
N VAL A 213 -13.88 29.55 24.73
CA VAL A 213 -13.67 30.63 23.79
C VAL A 213 -14.97 30.87 23.02
N SER A 214 -15.49 32.11 23.09
CA SER A 214 -16.74 32.49 22.40
C SER A 214 -16.54 32.84 20.92
N SER A 215 -15.31 33.18 20.52
CA SER A 215 -14.94 33.48 19.12
C SER A 215 -13.45 33.22 18.89
N PHE A 216 -13.12 32.86 17.69
CA PHE A 216 -11.73 32.66 17.24
C PHE A 216 -11.31 33.84 16.35
N SER A 217 -10.08 34.31 16.48
CA SER A 217 -9.47 35.24 15.54
C SER A 217 -9.15 34.51 14.20
N THR A 218 -8.71 35.29 13.21
CA THR A 218 -8.32 34.73 11.90
C THR A 218 -7.23 33.66 12.03
N LEU A 219 -6.23 33.91 12.88
CA LEU A 219 -5.11 32.98 13.10
C LEU A 219 -5.56 31.64 13.71
N GLU A 220 -6.42 31.70 14.74
CA GLU A 220 -6.93 30.47 15.37
C GLU A 220 -7.81 29.66 14.42
N ASN A 221 -8.62 30.36 13.59
CA ASN A 221 -9.40 29.68 12.55
C ASN A 221 -8.51 29.02 11.49
N GLU A 222 -7.41 29.65 11.08
CA GLU A 222 -6.42 29.06 10.17
C GLU A 222 -5.76 27.83 10.78
N ILE A 223 -5.33 27.89 12.04
CA ILE A 223 -4.74 26.76 12.77
C ILE A 223 -5.75 25.60 12.87
N GLN A 224 -7.00 25.90 13.22
CA GLN A 224 -8.06 24.91 13.33
C GLN A 224 -8.37 24.26 11.97
N HIS A 225 -8.38 25.04 10.90
CA HIS A 225 -8.59 24.53 9.54
C HIS A 225 -7.43 23.64 9.10
N SER A 226 -6.20 24.08 9.33
CA SER A 226 -4.99 23.29 9.00
C SER A 226 -4.93 21.97 9.77
N SER A 227 -5.34 21.96 11.05
CA SER A 227 -5.33 20.75 11.88
C SER A 227 -6.43 19.72 11.53
N ARG A 228 -7.49 20.14 10.82
CA ARG A 228 -8.58 19.27 10.38
C ARG A 228 -8.41 18.74 8.96
N GLY A 229 -7.47 19.30 8.22
CA GLY A 229 -7.19 18.95 6.81
C GLY A 229 -6.12 17.87 6.63
N VAL A 230 -5.70 17.20 7.71
CA VAL A 230 -4.71 16.11 7.70
C VAL A 230 -5.41 14.75 7.80
#